data_08cf488026a662d2251b7d99e31f0834
#
_entry.id   08cf488026a662d2251b7d99e31f0834
#
_cell.length_a   1.000
_cell.length_b   1.000
_cell.length_c   1.000
_cell.angle_alpha   90.00
_cell.angle_beta   90.00
_cell.angle_gamma   90.00
#
_symmetry.space_group_name_H-M   'P 1'
#
loop_
_entity.id
_entity.type
_entity.pdbx_description
1 polymer ?
#
loop_
_entity_poly.entity_id
_entity_poly.type
_entity_poly.pdbx_seq_one_letter_code
_entity_poly.pdbx_strand_id
1 'polypeptide(L)'
;MDFILNDEQRQIYEYGGQLAQKYDNAYWLDHARRHEFPHEMFRQIADDGFLGIMVPEEFGGAGLGMTEMALFMEGTANHGIPLLMMVVGPTMSLAHIASHGSEFHKKELLPAACRGDIQFCFAITEPGAGSNTMKATTLAKRRGNRFSLSGEKTFITGAEVADYCLVVARTRPHTEVSRKTDGFTLFAVDLKKKGVDKQRVKISIPLPEEQWTLFFDDVDLGPEDVVGEVDEGFSILFDSLNPERIILAALCCGIGRFALNKGVAYASERNVFGQPIGAHQGVQHPMAKAHTAVEMASLMTRRAAWEFDNKLPAGASSNMAKYAAAEAGIEAVDAALQAHGGSGFTEDTGLYEMYPLVRLLRTAPVNRELCLSFIGEKVMGLPRSY
;
A
#
# COMPACT_ATOMS: atom_id res chain seq x y z
N MET A 1 11.36 -5.54 -21.80
CA MET A 1 9.99 -5.46 -21.24
C MET A 1 9.03 -5.94 -22.32
N ASP A 2 8.26 -6.97 -22.04
CA ASP A 2 7.15 -7.39 -22.89
C ASP A 2 5.88 -6.68 -22.38
N PHE A 3 5.03 -6.19 -23.27
CA PHE A 3 3.74 -5.59 -22.93
C PHE A 3 2.62 -6.64 -22.79
N ILE A 4 2.87 -7.86 -23.28
CA ILE A 4 1.94 -9.00 -23.19
C ILE A 4 2.23 -9.74 -21.89
N LEU A 5 1.20 -9.90 -21.06
CA LEU A 5 1.31 -10.74 -19.86
C LEU A 5 1.50 -12.20 -20.29
N ASN A 6 2.43 -12.89 -19.65
CA ASN A 6 2.52 -14.34 -19.73
C ASN A 6 1.30 -14.99 -19.05
N ASP A 7 1.15 -16.32 -19.16
CA ASP A 7 -0.04 -17.02 -18.65
C ASP A 7 -0.14 -16.92 -17.12
N GLU A 8 0.96 -17.00 -16.38
CA GLU A 8 0.99 -16.86 -14.92
C GLU A 8 0.59 -15.43 -14.49
N GLN A 9 1.18 -14.42 -15.09
CA GLN A 9 0.86 -13.02 -14.84
C GLN A 9 -0.61 -12.71 -15.13
N ARG A 10 -1.17 -13.31 -16.19
CA ARG A 10 -2.58 -13.18 -16.52
C ARG A 10 -3.46 -13.81 -15.45
N GLN A 11 -3.13 -15.02 -15.00
CA GLN A 11 -3.86 -15.72 -13.93
C GLN A 11 -3.83 -14.91 -12.62
N ILE A 12 -2.69 -14.32 -12.27
CA ILE A 12 -2.56 -13.46 -11.08
C ILE A 12 -3.46 -12.22 -11.20
N TYR A 13 -3.47 -11.56 -12.36
CA TYR A 13 -4.36 -10.42 -12.57
C TYR A 13 -5.84 -10.81 -12.53
N GLU A 14 -6.21 -11.95 -13.14
CA GLU A 14 -7.58 -12.46 -13.19
C GLU A 14 -8.05 -13.03 -11.84
N TYR A 15 -7.14 -13.31 -10.90
CA TYR A 15 -7.48 -13.78 -9.56
C TYR A 15 -8.45 -12.83 -8.84
N GLY A 16 -8.34 -11.51 -9.07
CA GLY A 16 -9.31 -10.55 -8.54
C GLY A 16 -10.76 -10.87 -8.90
N GLY A 17 -11.00 -11.31 -10.13
CA GLY A 17 -12.32 -11.76 -10.58
C GLY A 17 -12.77 -13.08 -9.94
N GLN A 18 -11.84 -14.01 -9.70
CA GLN A 18 -12.12 -15.26 -9.00
C GLN A 18 -12.48 -15.01 -7.53
N LEU A 19 -11.70 -14.15 -6.86
CA LEU A 19 -11.95 -13.74 -5.47
C LEU A 19 -13.31 -13.05 -5.35
N ALA A 20 -13.67 -12.18 -6.31
CA ALA A 20 -14.94 -11.46 -6.34
C ALA A 20 -16.17 -12.35 -6.55
N GLN A 21 -16.02 -13.58 -7.02
CA GLN A 21 -17.15 -14.53 -7.08
C GLN A 21 -17.65 -14.91 -5.69
N LYS A 22 -16.78 -14.87 -4.67
CA LYS A 22 -17.12 -15.21 -3.29
C LYS A 22 -17.15 -13.98 -2.39
N TYR A 23 -16.27 -13.03 -2.63
CA TYR A 23 -16.07 -11.81 -1.83
C TYR A 23 -16.08 -10.61 -2.78
N ASP A 24 -17.26 -10.19 -3.21
CA ASP A 24 -17.44 -9.09 -4.15
C ASP A 24 -17.25 -7.69 -3.51
N ASN A 25 -17.46 -6.67 -4.31
CA ASN A 25 -17.42 -5.30 -3.82
C ASN A 25 -18.46 -5.01 -2.72
N ALA A 26 -19.63 -5.66 -2.75
CA ALA A 26 -20.65 -5.49 -1.71
C ALA A 26 -20.19 -6.06 -0.37
N TYR A 27 -19.52 -7.23 -0.39
CA TYR A 27 -18.88 -7.80 0.79
C TYR A 27 -17.81 -6.87 1.37
N TRP A 28 -16.91 -6.35 0.52
CA TRP A 28 -15.87 -5.42 0.95
C TRP A 28 -16.45 -4.14 1.56
N LEU A 29 -17.47 -3.56 0.92
CA LEU A 29 -18.17 -2.35 1.39
C LEU A 29 -18.86 -2.56 2.74
N ASP A 30 -19.50 -3.71 2.95
CA ASP A 30 -20.14 -4.03 4.22
C ASP A 30 -19.12 -4.04 5.37
N HIS A 31 -17.96 -4.68 5.17
CA HIS A 31 -16.87 -4.66 6.14
C HIS A 31 -16.28 -3.25 6.31
N ALA A 32 -16.09 -2.50 5.24
CA ALA A 32 -15.57 -1.14 5.29
C ALA A 32 -16.48 -0.18 6.08
N ARG A 33 -17.80 -0.29 5.91
CA ARG A 33 -18.80 0.52 6.64
C ARG A 33 -18.89 0.17 8.12
N ARG A 34 -18.70 -1.10 8.46
CA ARG A 34 -18.68 -1.57 9.85
C ARG A 34 -17.32 -1.40 10.50
N HIS A 35 -16.29 -1.03 9.73
CA HIS A 35 -14.91 -1.01 10.19
C HIS A 35 -14.45 -2.36 10.77
N GLU A 36 -14.79 -3.43 10.08
CA GLU A 36 -14.48 -4.81 10.46
C GLU A 36 -13.56 -5.43 9.42
N PHE A 37 -12.45 -6.00 9.88
CA PHE A 37 -11.50 -6.66 8.99
C PHE A 37 -12.11 -7.91 8.36
N PRO A 38 -11.97 -8.13 7.04
CA PRO A 38 -12.59 -9.25 6.31
C PRO A 38 -11.75 -10.53 6.45
N HIS A 39 -11.74 -11.13 7.65
CA HIS A 39 -10.90 -12.28 8.01
C HIS A 39 -11.03 -13.46 7.05
N GLU A 40 -12.27 -13.79 6.61
CA GLU A 40 -12.49 -14.93 5.72
C GLU A 40 -11.86 -14.71 4.34
N MET A 41 -12.02 -13.52 3.77
CA MET A 41 -11.40 -13.16 2.51
C MET A 41 -9.87 -13.17 2.62
N PHE A 42 -9.33 -12.64 3.71
CA PHE A 42 -7.89 -12.60 3.93
C PHE A 42 -7.29 -13.99 4.14
N ARG A 43 -8.03 -14.89 4.80
CA ARG A 43 -7.65 -16.30 4.94
C ARG A 43 -7.63 -16.99 3.56
N GLN A 44 -8.60 -16.74 2.68
CA GLN A 44 -8.60 -17.27 1.32
C GLN A 44 -7.37 -16.78 0.53
N ILE A 45 -7.04 -15.50 0.63
CA ILE A 45 -5.83 -14.93 -0.01
C ILE A 45 -4.55 -15.59 0.52
N ALA A 46 -4.50 -15.91 1.83
CA ALA A 46 -3.39 -16.63 2.44
C ALA A 46 -3.30 -18.08 1.94
N ASP A 47 -4.42 -18.79 1.94
CA ASP A 47 -4.50 -20.19 1.51
C ASP A 47 -4.15 -20.34 0.01
N ASP A 48 -4.42 -19.31 -0.80
CA ASP A 48 -4.05 -19.23 -2.22
C ASP A 48 -2.59 -18.74 -2.43
N GLY A 49 -1.84 -18.48 -1.35
CA GLY A 49 -0.40 -18.17 -1.35
C GLY A 49 -0.02 -16.71 -1.61
N PHE A 50 -0.98 -15.80 -1.75
CA PHE A 50 -0.70 -14.41 -2.13
C PHE A 50 -0.10 -13.56 -1.00
N LEU A 51 -0.20 -13.94 0.29
CA LEU A 51 0.49 -13.20 1.36
C LEU A 51 2.01 -13.30 1.23
N GLY A 52 2.52 -14.42 0.74
CA GLY A 52 3.94 -14.67 0.52
C GLY A 52 4.41 -14.41 -0.91
N ILE A 53 3.65 -13.70 -1.75
CA ILE A 53 3.93 -13.56 -3.20
C ILE A 53 5.38 -13.13 -3.50
N MET A 54 5.94 -12.21 -2.73
CA MET A 54 7.30 -11.69 -2.89
C MET A 54 8.34 -12.36 -1.97
N VAL A 55 7.93 -13.27 -1.11
CA VAL A 55 8.82 -13.99 -0.20
C VAL A 55 9.45 -15.16 -0.95
N PRO A 56 10.78 -15.41 -0.82
CA PRO A 56 11.42 -16.57 -1.45
C PRO A 56 10.78 -17.91 -1.06
N GLU A 57 10.77 -18.86 -1.99
CA GLU A 57 10.17 -20.20 -1.80
C GLU A 57 10.78 -20.94 -0.59
N GLU A 58 12.09 -20.79 -0.35
CA GLU A 58 12.79 -21.40 0.80
C GLU A 58 12.24 -20.95 2.16
N PHE A 59 11.52 -19.80 2.20
CA PHE A 59 10.87 -19.25 3.39
C PHE A 59 9.34 -19.33 3.33
N GLY A 60 8.80 -20.18 2.44
CA GLY A 60 7.37 -20.46 2.35
C GLY A 60 6.56 -19.51 1.50
N GLY A 61 7.21 -18.64 0.72
CA GLY A 61 6.56 -17.74 -0.24
C GLY A 61 6.48 -18.31 -1.65
N ALA A 62 6.02 -17.49 -2.60
CA ALA A 62 5.90 -17.85 -4.02
C ALA A 62 7.17 -17.49 -4.84
N GLY A 63 8.11 -16.73 -4.28
CA GLY A 63 9.34 -16.33 -4.97
C GLY A 63 9.13 -15.43 -6.20
N LEU A 64 7.96 -14.80 -6.31
CA LEU A 64 7.61 -13.89 -7.41
C LEU A 64 8.10 -12.47 -7.16
N GLY A 65 7.87 -11.57 -8.13
CA GLY A 65 8.39 -10.22 -8.10
C GLY A 65 7.34 -9.13 -7.79
N MET A 66 7.81 -7.90 -7.89
CA MET A 66 6.99 -6.70 -7.78
C MET A 66 5.97 -6.60 -8.93
N THR A 67 6.31 -7.14 -10.11
CA THR A 67 5.41 -7.18 -11.26
C THR A 67 4.16 -7.98 -10.95
N GLU A 68 4.31 -9.17 -10.39
CA GLU A 68 3.20 -10.07 -10.03
C GLU A 68 2.39 -9.48 -8.86
N MET A 69 3.06 -8.91 -7.86
CA MET A 69 2.38 -8.21 -6.76
C MET A 69 1.56 -7.01 -7.25
N ALA A 70 2.08 -6.22 -8.19
CA ALA A 70 1.35 -5.10 -8.79
C ALA A 70 0.13 -5.57 -9.59
N LEU A 71 0.26 -6.68 -10.34
CA LEU A 71 -0.84 -7.28 -11.08
C LEU A 71 -1.94 -7.81 -10.15
N PHE A 72 -1.59 -8.48 -9.06
CA PHE A 72 -2.52 -8.91 -8.02
C PHE A 72 -3.31 -7.71 -7.46
N MET A 73 -2.62 -6.64 -7.06
CA MET A 73 -3.26 -5.46 -6.49
C MET A 73 -4.15 -4.70 -7.48
N GLU A 74 -3.70 -4.55 -8.73
CA GLU A 74 -4.51 -3.94 -9.78
C GLU A 74 -5.75 -4.80 -10.10
N GLY A 75 -5.57 -6.13 -10.16
CA GLY A 75 -6.64 -7.09 -10.44
C GLY A 75 -7.73 -7.09 -9.36
N THR A 76 -7.37 -7.19 -8.07
CA THR A 76 -8.34 -7.16 -6.97
C THR A 76 -9.06 -5.83 -6.89
N ALA A 77 -8.35 -4.71 -7.02
CA ALA A 77 -8.95 -3.37 -7.00
C ALA A 77 -9.87 -3.11 -8.21
N ASN A 78 -9.58 -3.70 -9.38
CA ASN A 78 -10.45 -3.64 -10.57
C ASN A 78 -11.83 -4.31 -10.35
N HIS A 79 -11.93 -5.18 -9.34
CA HIS A 79 -13.19 -5.78 -8.90
C HIS A 79 -13.78 -5.10 -7.66
N GLY A 80 -13.25 -3.93 -7.26
CA GLY A 80 -13.72 -3.15 -6.12
C GLY A 80 -13.32 -3.74 -4.78
N ILE A 81 -12.21 -4.45 -4.72
CA ILE A 81 -11.61 -5.06 -3.52
C ILE A 81 -10.20 -4.45 -3.30
N PRO A 82 -10.10 -3.18 -2.92
CA PRO A 82 -8.81 -2.58 -2.59
C PRO A 82 -8.31 -3.08 -1.23
N LEU A 83 -7.08 -3.61 -1.17
CA LEU A 83 -6.52 -4.31 -0.02
C LEU A 83 -5.33 -3.54 0.56
N LEU A 84 -5.55 -2.66 1.56
CA LEU A 84 -4.46 -1.89 2.17
C LEU A 84 -3.53 -2.75 3.03
N MET A 85 -4.06 -3.83 3.64
CA MET A 85 -3.23 -4.74 4.43
C MET A 85 -2.16 -5.44 3.58
N MET A 86 -2.41 -5.68 2.28
CA MET A 86 -1.42 -6.21 1.33
C MET A 86 -0.27 -5.23 1.07
N VAL A 87 -0.51 -3.93 1.26
CA VAL A 87 0.54 -2.91 1.17
C VAL A 87 1.46 -2.98 2.38
N VAL A 88 0.90 -2.90 3.60
CA VAL A 88 1.69 -2.76 4.83
C VAL A 88 2.31 -4.07 5.31
N GLY A 89 1.62 -5.19 5.15
CA GLY A 89 2.12 -6.53 5.49
C GLY A 89 3.09 -7.06 4.43
N PRO A 90 2.62 -7.69 3.36
CA PRO A 90 3.46 -8.34 2.35
C PRO A 90 4.51 -7.42 1.72
N THR A 91 4.12 -6.22 1.30
CA THR A 91 5.03 -5.35 0.54
C THR A 91 6.00 -4.57 1.43
N MET A 92 5.52 -3.96 2.51
CA MET A 92 6.37 -3.09 3.33
C MET A 92 7.05 -3.84 4.47
N SER A 93 6.46 -4.92 5.02
CA SER A 93 7.04 -5.62 6.15
C SER A 93 7.75 -6.90 5.72
N LEU A 94 7.04 -7.85 5.06
CA LEU A 94 7.63 -9.15 4.75
C LEU A 94 8.77 -9.05 3.73
N ALA A 95 8.70 -8.16 2.74
CA ALA A 95 9.79 -7.97 1.78
C ALA A 95 11.09 -7.48 2.45
N HIS A 96 11.00 -6.60 3.49
CA HIS A 96 12.17 -6.20 4.27
C HIS A 96 12.72 -7.34 5.10
N ILE A 97 11.84 -8.09 5.76
CA ILE A 97 12.24 -9.25 6.57
C ILE A 97 12.90 -10.31 5.68
N ALA A 98 12.37 -10.56 4.49
CA ALA A 98 12.96 -11.50 3.55
C ALA A 98 14.38 -11.10 3.12
N SER A 99 14.59 -9.80 2.87
CA SER A 99 15.88 -9.28 2.43
C SER A 99 16.89 -9.10 3.57
N HIS A 100 16.45 -8.58 4.72
CA HIS A 100 17.32 -8.09 5.78
C HIS A 100 17.10 -8.76 7.14
N GLY A 101 16.10 -9.61 7.29
CA GLY A 101 15.79 -10.30 8.54
C GLY A 101 16.88 -11.30 8.97
N SER A 102 16.95 -11.54 10.27
CA SER A 102 17.79 -12.59 10.84
C SER A 102 17.30 -13.98 10.43
N GLU A 103 18.10 -15.02 10.71
CA GLU A 103 17.69 -16.41 10.52
C GLU A 103 16.40 -16.77 11.27
N PHE A 104 16.21 -16.21 12.47
CA PHE A 104 14.96 -16.35 13.22
C PHE A 104 13.77 -15.75 12.44
N HIS A 105 13.89 -14.52 11.96
CA HIS A 105 12.86 -13.89 11.18
C HIS A 105 12.50 -14.70 9.93
N LYS A 106 13.51 -15.16 9.21
CA LYS A 106 13.34 -15.88 7.94
C LYS A 106 12.75 -17.27 8.11
N LYS A 107 13.11 -17.99 9.18
CA LYS A 107 12.70 -19.39 9.39
C LYS A 107 11.43 -19.53 10.21
N GLU A 108 11.14 -18.59 11.11
CA GLU A 108 9.99 -18.67 12.00
C GLU A 108 8.87 -17.71 11.60
N LEU A 109 9.19 -16.42 11.36
CA LEU A 109 8.15 -15.43 11.12
C LEU A 109 7.66 -15.41 9.67
N LEU A 110 8.56 -15.49 8.67
CA LEU A 110 8.13 -15.45 7.26
C LEU A 110 7.21 -16.62 6.90
N PRO A 111 7.52 -17.89 7.21
CA PRO A 111 6.61 -18.99 6.87
C PRO A 111 5.23 -18.85 7.54
N ALA A 112 5.20 -18.41 8.80
CA ALA A 112 3.95 -18.19 9.51
C ALA A 112 3.13 -17.04 8.89
N ALA A 113 3.80 -15.94 8.48
CA ALA A 113 3.15 -14.82 7.81
C ALA A 113 2.64 -15.19 6.42
N CYS A 114 3.39 -15.96 5.64
CA CYS A 114 2.96 -16.44 4.31
C CYS A 114 1.69 -17.30 4.41
N ARG A 115 1.56 -18.12 5.46
CA ARG A 115 0.35 -18.90 5.72
C ARG A 115 -0.79 -18.10 6.35
N GLY A 116 -0.56 -16.82 6.73
CA GLY A 116 -1.55 -15.99 7.42
C GLY A 116 -1.80 -16.39 8.89
N ASP A 117 -0.89 -17.17 9.49
CA ASP A 117 -0.95 -17.53 10.90
C ASP A 117 -0.61 -16.35 11.80
N ILE A 118 0.23 -15.44 11.31
CA ILE A 118 0.55 -14.13 11.89
C ILE A 118 0.44 -13.05 10.83
N GLN A 119 0.15 -11.81 11.27
CA GLN A 119 0.08 -10.66 10.39
C GLN A 119 1.03 -9.56 10.83
N PHE A 120 1.52 -8.80 9.84
CA PHE A 120 2.40 -7.66 10.05
C PHE A 120 1.73 -6.35 9.64
N CYS A 121 1.93 -5.31 10.44
CA CYS A 121 1.73 -3.92 10.04
C CYS A 121 3.07 -3.17 9.99
N PHE A 122 3.05 -1.92 9.52
CA PHE A 122 4.24 -1.10 9.34
C PHE A 122 4.10 0.26 10.03
N ALA A 123 5.12 0.70 10.78
CA ALA A 123 5.07 1.92 11.57
C ALA A 123 6.29 2.82 11.37
N ILE A 124 6.10 3.92 10.64
CA ILE A 124 7.12 4.95 10.43
C ILE A 124 6.63 6.33 10.90
N THR A 125 5.36 6.68 10.61
CA THR A 125 4.80 8.02 10.83
C THR A 125 4.60 8.32 12.30
N GLU A 126 4.94 9.55 12.70
CA GLU A 126 4.69 10.09 14.05
C GLU A 126 3.85 11.38 13.95
N PRO A 127 3.18 11.85 15.02
CA PRO A 127 2.43 13.10 15.00
C PRO A 127 3.27 14.31 14.54
N GLY A 128 4.56 14.33 14.88
CA GLY A 128 5.50 15.39 14.49
C GLY A 128 6.34 15.08 13.23
N ALA A 129 6.22 13.89 12.64
CA ALA A 129 7.09 13.41 11.55
C ALA A 129 6.31 12.61 10.51
N GLY A 130 5.59 13.30 9.63
CA GLY A 130 4.93 12.73 8.45
C GLY A 130 5.86 12.77 7.22
N SER A 131 5.68 13.74 6.32
CA SER A 131 6.54 13.87 5.11
C SER A 131 8.03 14.02 5.43
N ASN A 132 8.37 14.59 6.57
CA ASN A 132 9.74 14.64 7.06
C ASN A 132 9.97 13.57 8.13
N THR A 133 10.06 12.32 7.72
CA THR A 133 10.30 11.16 8.58
C THR A 133 11.63 11.22 9.33
N MET A 134 12.59 11.98 8.82
CA MET A 134 13.89 12.21 9.49
C MET A 134 13.76 12.96 10.83
N LYS A 135 12.61 13.57 11.12
CA LYS A 135 12.30 14.19 12.42
C LYS A 135 11.70 13.22 13.44
N ALA A 136 11.59 11.94 13.11
CA ALA A 136 11.08 10.93 14.03
C ALA A 136 11.84 10.94 15.37
N THR A 137 11.09 10.80 16.45
CA THR A 137 11.54 10.88 17.84
C THR A 137 11.40 9.57 18.62
N THR A 138 10.63 8.61 18.11
CA THR A 138 10.55 7.26 18.69
C THR A 138 11.95 6.67 18.79
N LEU A 139 12.37 6.34 20.03
CA LEU A 139 13.74 5.99 20.36
C LEU A 139 13.83 4.58 20.96
N ALA A 140 14.65 3.75 20.36
CA ALA A 140 15.11 2.46 20.93
C ALA A 140 16.46 2.69 21.62
N LYS A 141 16.41 3.07 22.90
CA LYS A 141 17.61 3.34 23.71
C LYS A 141 18.36 2.06 23.99
N ARG A 142 19.65 2.01 23.65
CA ARG A 142 20.49 0.83 23.86
C ARG A 142 20.72 0.56 25.35
N ARG A 143 20.55 -0.70 25.77
CA ARG A 143 20.80 -1.23 27.11
C ARG A 143 21.63 -2.51 26.99
N GLY A 144 22.96 -2.38 26.90
CA GLY A 144 23.85 -3.50 26.61
C GLY A 144 23.66 -4.06 25.20
N ASN A 145 23.22 -5.31 25.08
CA ASN A 145 22.85 -5.94 23.80
C ASN A 145 21.35 -5.87 23.50
N ARG A 146 20.55 -5.22 24.34
CA ARG A 146 19.10 -5.03 24.18
C ARG A 146 18.77 -3.55 23.97
N PHE A 147 17.52 -3.29 23.70
CA PHE A 147 16.99 -1.93 23.50
C PHE A 147 15.71 -1.73 24.33
N SER A 148 15.47 -0.50 24.74
CA SER A 148 14.22 -0.05 25.36
C SER A 148 13.56 0.92 24.39
N LEU A 149 12.45 0.49 23.76
CA LEU A 149 11.71 1.30 22.78
C LEU A 149 10.68 2.16 23.49
N SER A 150 10.74 3.47 23.24
CA SER A 150 9.77 4.46 23.76
C SER A 150 9.43 5.48 22.70
N GLY A 151 8.15 5.88 22.64
CA GLY A 151 7.62 6.86 21.67
C GLY A 151 6.24 6.49 21.16
N GLU A 152 5.85 7.08 20.05
CA GLU A 152 4.53 6.83 19.44
C GLU A 152 4.61 6.80 17.91
N LYS A 153 3.73 6.00 17.30
CA LYS A 153 3.55 5.92 15.85
C LYS A 153 2.06 6.06 15.54
N THR A 154 1.71 6.85 14.55
CA THR A 154 0.31 7.14 14.20
C THR A 154 -0.01 6.81 12.75
N PHE A 155 -1.30 6.64 12.45
CA PHE A 155 -1.80 6.18 11.15
C PHE A 155 -1.25 4.80 10.77
N ILE A 156 -1.23 3.89 11.74
CA ILE A 156 -0.79 2.53 11.53
C ILE A 156 -1.97 1.66 11.09
N THR A 157 -1.95 1.28 9.82
CA THR A 157 -3.02 0.48 9.19
C THR A 157 -2.98 -0.96 9.69
N GLY A 158 -4.14 -1.49 10.10
CA GLY A 158 -4.32 -2.91 10.41
C GLY A 158 -3.69 -3.36 11.73
N ALA A 159 -3.34 -2.43 12.65
CA ALA A 159 -2.78 -2.82 13.94
C ALA A 159 -3.77 -3.58 14.85
N GLU A 160 -5.08 -3.58 14.52
CA GLU A 160 -6.09 -4.40 15.20
C GLU A 160 -5.89 -5.90 14.98
N VAL A 161 -5.43 -6.27 13.78
CA VAL A 161 -5.28 -7.67 13.35
C VAL A 161 -3.82 -8.11 13.28
N ALA A 162 -2.87 -7.17 13.33
CA ALA A 162 -1.45 -7.48 13.30
C ALA A 162 -0.96 -8.08 14.61
N ASP A 163 -0.13 -9.14 14.52
CA ASP A 163 0.63 -9.71 15.62
C ASP A 163 1.96 -8.98 15.81
N TYR A 164 2.58 -8.59 14.71
CA TYR A 164 3.86 -7.89 14.67
C TYR A 164 3.76 -6.56 13.93
N CYS A 165 4.59 -5.62 14.35
CA CYS A 165 4.76 -4.35 13.65
C CYS A 165 6.23 -4.17 13.26
N LEU A 166 6.50 -3.91 11.98
CA LEU A 166 7.82 -3.45 11.57
C LEU A 166 7.94 -1.96 11.89
N VAL A 167 8.65 -1.65 12.99
CA VAL A 167 8.78 -0.30 13.54
C VAL A 167 10.10 0.32 13.12
N VAL A 168 10.01 1.53 12.55
CA VAL A 168 11.18 2.37 12.27
C VAL A 168 11.42 3.26 13.47
N ALA A 169 12.52 3.04 14.20
CA ALA A 169 12.86 3.82 15.38
C ALA A 169 14.30 4.36 15.31
N ARG A 170 14.57 5.41 16.04
CA ARG A 170 15.94 5.87 16.24
C ARG A 170 16.65 5.02 17.29
N THR A 171 17.89 4.69 17.02
CA THR A 171 18.84 4.11 17.99
C THR A 171 19.84 5.17 18.48
N ARG A 172 19.96 6.30 17.73
CA ARG A 172 20.66 7.50 18.15
C ARG A 172 19.76 8.72 17.99
N PRO A 173 19.71 9.63 19.00
CA PRO A 173 18.94 10.87 18.90
C PRO A 173 19.37 11.70 17.69
N HIS A 174 18.42 12.44 17.11
CA HIS A 174 18.68 13.34 15.97
C HIS A 174 19.80 14.35 16.22
N THR A 175 20.01 14.76 17.48
CA THR A 175 21.05 15.71 17.91
C THR A 175 22.46 15.10 17.96
N GLU A 176 22.57 13.77 17.90
CA GLU A 176 23.83 13.04 18.05
C GLU A 176 24.33 12.43 16.74
N VAL A 177 23.68 12.72 15.61
CA VAL A 177 24.04 12.17 14.30
C VAL A 177 24.54 13.26 13.35
N SER A 178 25.50 12.91 12.49
CA SER A 178 26.06 13.84 11.49
C SER A 178 25.14 14.03 10.30
N ARG A 179 24.54 12.94 9.81
CA ARG A 179 23.53 12.98 8.75
C ARG A 179 22.17 12.67 9.36
N LYS A 180 21.12 13.37 8.91
CA LYS A 180 19.73 13.19 9.41
C LYS A 180 19.19 11.77 9.22
N THR A 181 19.75 11.02 8.29
CA THR A 181 19.43 9.63 7.95
C THR A 181 20.11 8.60 8.86
N ASP A 182 21.13 8.99 9.61
CA ASP A 182 21.88 8.08 10.48
C ASP A 182 21.10 7.78 11.78
N GLY A 183 21.41 6.65 12.41
CA GLY A 183 20.89 6.28 13.71
C GLY A 183 19.42 5.83 13.69
N PHE A 184 18.95 5.26 12.59
CA PHE A 184 17.67 4.53 12.50
C PHE A 184 17.93 3.03 12.48
N THR A 185 17.01 2.29 13.06
CA THR A 185 16.99 0.82 13.04
C THR A 185 15.55 0.34 12.84
N LEU A 186 15.37 -0.78 12.17
CA LEU A 186 14.08 -1.45 12.02
C LEU A 186 13.97 -2.55 13.07
N PHE A 187 12.76 -2.66 13.65
CA PHE A 187 12.45 -3.68 14.65
C PHE A 187 11.14 -4.39 14.29
N ALA A 188 11.15 -5.72 14.29
CA ALA A 188 9.95 -6.55 14.24
C ALA A 188 9.40 -6.69 15.66
N VAL A 189 8.52 -5.78 16.06
CA VAL A 189 7.98 -5.70 17.42
C VAL A 189 6.73 -6.56 17.55
N ASP A 190 6.75 -7.55 18.43
CA ASP A 190 5.54 -8.28 18.84
C ASP A 190 4.62 -7.31 19.59
N LEU A 191 3.42 -7.09 19.07
CA LEU A 191 2.45 -6.15 19.62
C LEU A 191 1.81 -6.62 20.95
N LYS A 192 2.10 -7.86 21.38
CA LYS A 192 1.71 -8.41 22.69
C LYS A 192 2.75 -8.14 23.78
N LYS A 193 3.93 -7.58 23.43
CA LYS A 193 4.96 -7.23 24.43
C LYS A 193 4.42 -6.20 25.44
N LYS A 194 4.84 -6.34 26.69
CA LYS A 194 4.54 -5.37 27.74
C LYS A 194 5.09 -3.99 27.38
N GLY A 195 4.29 -2.95 27.57
CA GLY A 195 4.63 -1.57 27.21
C GLY A 195 4.16 -1.17 25.82
N VAL A 196 3.57 -2.07 25.05
CA VAL A 196 2.86 -1.72 23.81
C VAL A 196 1.40 -1.47 24.12
N ASP A 197 0.89 -0.29 23.75
CA ASP A 197 -0.52 0.07 23.79
C ASP A 197 -0.96 0.64 22.46
N LYS A 198 -2.25 0.56 22.15
CA LYS A 198 -2.81 1.03 20.88
C LYS A 198 -4.12 1.77 21.06
N GLN A 199 -4.27 2.89 20.35
CA GLN A 199 -5.49 3.68 20.33
C GLN A 199 -5.97 3.86 18.89
N ARG A 200 -7.25 3.58 18.65
CA ARG A 200 -7.89 3.76 17.35
C ARG A 200 -7.92 5.23 16.95
N VAL A 201 -7.47 5.53 15.73
CA VAL A 201 -7.62 6.82 15.07
C VAL A 201 -8.90 6.79 14.23
N LYS A 202 -9.92 7.54 14.64
CA LYS A 202 -11.17 7.63 13.87
C LYS A 202 -10.94 8.41 12.59
N ILE A 203 -11.09 7.75 11.46
CA ILE A 203 -11.02 8.35 10.13
C ILE A 203 -12.41 8.38 9.48
N SER A 204 -12.61 9.31 8.53
CA SER A 204 -13.89 9.46 7.83
C SER A 204 -13.96 8.63 6.53
N ILE A 205 -12.91 7.88 6.21
CA ILE A 205 -12.87 7.02 5.03
C ILE A 205 -13.38 5.64 5.45
N PRO A 206 -14.40 5.08 4.78
CA PRO A 206 -14.84 3.72 5.04
C PRO A 206 -13.77 2.74 4.55
N LEU A 207 -13.11 2.08 5.48
CA LEU A 207 -12.09 1.06 5.23
C LEU A 207 -12.32 -0.11 6.18
N PRO A 208 -12.11 -1.34 5.73
CA PRO A 208 -12.15 -2.51 6.63
C PRO A 208 -10.94 -2.53 7.57
N GLU A 209 -9.78 -2.01 7.11
CA GLU A 209 -8.59 -1.88 7.95
C GLU A 209 -8.62 -0.54 8.70
N GLU A 210 -8.57 -0.61 10.02
CA GLU A 210 -8.58 0.58 10.86
C GLU A 210 -7.20 1.24 10.96
N GLN A 211 -7.21 2.49 11.38
CA GLN A 211 -6.00 3.27 11.63
C GLN A 211 -5.75 3.39 13.12
N TRP A 212 -4.50 3.23 13.54
CA TRP A 212 -4.11 3.21 14.95
C TRP A 212 -2.96 4.14 15.25
N THR A 213 -2.91 4.62 16.49
CA THR A 213 -1.69 5.11 17.13
C THR A 213 -1.17 4.01 18.04
N LEU A 214 0.09 3.64 17.87
CA LEU A 214 0.82 2.74 18.75
C LEU A 214 1.66 3.55 19.72
N PHE A 215 1.58 3.22 20.99
CA PHE A 215 2.41 3.77 22.06
C PHE A 215 3.39 2.72 22.56
N PHE A 216 4.62 3.14 22.75
CA PHE A 216 5.68 2.29 23.28
C PHE A 216 6.23 2.91 24.57
N ASP A 217 6.14 2.19 25.67
CA ASP A 217 6.59 2.60 26.99
C ASP A 217 7.61 1.59 27.51
N ASP A 218 8.89 1.90 27.32
CA ASP A 218 10.04 1.05 27.72
C ASP A 218 9.90 -0.41 27.26
N VAL A 219 9.44 -0.64 26.02
CA VAL A 219 9.29 -1.98 25.45
C VAL A 219 10.65 -2.62 25.28
N ASP A 220 10.84 -3.79 25.91
CA ASP A 220 12.10 -4.53 25.88
C ASP A 220 12.26 -5.28 24.55
N LEU A 221 13.29 -4.90 23.77
CA LEU A 221 13.64 -5.49 22.49
C LEU A 221 15.02 -6.15 22.56
N GLY A 222 15.12 -7.37 22.04
CA GLY A 222 16.36 -8.12 21.93
C GLY A 222 17.02 -7.99 20.56
N PRO A 223 18.20 -8.60 20.39
CA PRO A 223 18.85 -8.73 19.09
C PRO A 223 17.96 -9.44 18.05
N GLU A 224 17.12 -10.35 18.52
CA GLU A 224 16.15 -11.12 17.73
C GLU A 224 15.05 -10.24 17.11
N ASP A 225 14.76 -9.08 17.69
CA ASP A 225 13.77 -8.14 17.17
C ASP A 225 14.35 -7.20 16.08
N VAL A 226 15.68 -7.12 15.93
CA VAL A 226 16.35 -6.23 14.98
C VAL A 226 16.25 -6.78 13.56
N VAL A 227 15.76 -5.96 12.62
CA VAL A 227 15.74 -6.27 11.18
C VAL A 227 16.83 -5.48 10.47
N GLY A 228 17.81 -6.18 9.91
CA GLY A 228 19.02 -5.61 9.32
C GLY A 228 20.05 -5.24 10.39
N GLU A 229 20.85 -4.21 10.09
CA GLU A 229 21.93 -3.75 10.97
C GLU A 229 21.49 -2.54 11.79
N VAL A 230 21.96 -2.49 13.03
CA VAL A 230 21.71 -1.35 13.94
C VAL A 230 22.30 -0.07 13.35
N ASP A 231 21.55 1.02 13.42
CA ASP A 231 21.88 2.35 12.85
C ASP A 231 21.82 2.46 11.31
N GLU A 232 21.57 1.36 10.58
CA GLU A 232 21.48 1.33 9.11
C GLU A 232 20.04 1.24 8.58
N GLY A 233 19.04 1.36 9.45
CA GLY A 233 17.63 1.17 9.11
C GLY A 233 17.12 2.11 8.02
N PHE A 234 17.71 3.30 7.86
CA PHE A 234 17.26 4.24 6.83
C PHE A 234 17.69 3.82 5.42
N SER A 235 18.85 3.15 5.27
CA SER A 235 19.27 2.58 3.97
C SER A 235 18.34 1.45 3.56
N ILE A 236 17.97 0.58 4.50
CA ILE A 236 17.00 -0.52 4.31
C ILE A 236 15.63 0.03 3.88
N LEU A 237 15.16 1.12 4.49
CA LEU A 237 13.90 1.77 4.10
C LEU A 237 13.89 2.25 2.65
N PHE A 238 15.03 2.69 2.10
CA PHE A 238 15.07 3.10 0.70
C PHE A 238 14.77 1.96 -0.26
N ASP A 239 15.07 0.71 0.12
CA ASP A 239 14.77 -0.47 -0.68
C ASP A 239 13.25 -0.70 -0.84
N SER A 240 12.43 -0.24 0.13
CA SER A 240 10.96 -0.34 0.08
C SER A 240 10.23 0.87 -0.48
N LEU A 241 10.87 2.00 -0.57
CA LEU A 241 10.19 3.22 -1.01
C LEU A 241 9.69 3.13 -2.47
N ASN A 242 10.38 2.38 -3.33
CA ASN A 242 9.93 2.14 -4.70
C ASN A 242 8.80 1.09 -4.75
N PRO A 243 8.92 -0.09 -4.11
CA PRO A 243 7.82 -1.04 -3.94
C PRO A 243 6.51 -0.41 -3.48
N GLU A 244 6.56 0.38 -2.43
CA GLU A 244 5.39 1.07 -1.88
C GLU A 244 4.70 1.98 -2.92
N ARG A 245 5.47 2.77 -3.68
CA ARG A 245 4.92 3.62 -4.76
C ARG A 245 4.30 2.80 -5.87
N ILE A 246 4.96 1.72 -6.28
CA ILE A 246 4.50 0.84 -7.37
C ILE A 246 3.17 0.19 -7.01
N ILE A 247 3.09 -0.38 -5.80
CA ILE A 247 1.89 -1.11 -5.38
C ILE A 247 0.68 -0.19 -5.24
N LEU A 248 0.90 1.02 -4.74
CA LEU A 248 -0.17 2.01 -4.61
C LEU A 248 -0.57 2.62 -5.95
N ALA A 249 0.33 2.69 -6.91
CA ALA A 249 0.00 3.04 -8.28
C ALA A 249 -0.89 1.96 -8.90
N ALA A 250 -0.56 0.67 -8.72
CA ALA A 250 -1.39 -0.44 -9.17
C ALA A 250 -2.79 -0.42 -8.55
N LEU A 251 -2.87 -0.18 -7.23
CA LEU A 251 -4.14 -0.04 -6.52
C LEU A 251 -5.00 1.10 -7.08
N CYS A 252 -4.41 2.27 -7.34
CA CYS A 252 -5.11 3.41 -7.94
C CYS A 252 -5.61 3.10 -9.36
N CYS A 253 -4.80 2.41 -10.18
CA CYS A 253 -5.21 1.98 -11.52
C CYS A 253 -6.40 1.01 -11.45
N GLY A 254 -6.36 0.03 -10.55
CA GLY A 254 -7.46 -0.91 -10.34
C GLY A 254 -8.75 -0.23 -9.90
N ILE A 255 -8.69 0.67 -8.91
CA ILE A 255 -9.85 1.47 -8.48
C ILE A 255 -10.40 2.31 -9.64
N GLY A 256 -9.52 2.92 -10.44
CA GLY A 256 -9.93 3.70 -11.62
C GLY A 256 -10.67 2.85 -12.66
N ARG A 257 -10.18 1.64 -12.94
CA ARG A 257 -10.85 0.68 -13.86
C ARG A 257 -12.20 0.24 -13.31
N PHE A 258 -12.27 -0.12 -12.03
CA PHE A 258 -13.53 -0.47 -11.38
C PHE A 258 -14.59 0.62 -11.55
N ALA A 259 -14.23 1.86 -11.25
CA ALA A 259 -15.14 2.99 -11.38
C ALA A 259 -15.58 3.21 -12.82
N LEU A 260 -14.65 3.18 -13.78
CA LEU A 260 -14.96 3.33 -15.20
C LEU A 260 -15.84 2.20 -15.73
N ASN A 261 -15.61 0.96 -15.35
CA ASN A 261 -16.45 -0.17 -15.74
C ASN A 261 -17.91 0.05 -15.29
N LYS A 262 -18.11 0.49 -14.04
CA LYS A 262 -19.46 0.85 -13.54
C LYS A 262 -20.04 2.05 -14.28
N GLY A 263 -19.24 3.10 -14.52
CA GLY A 263 -19.65 4.28 -15.25
C GLY A 263 -20.09 3.98 -16.68
N VAL A 264 -19.32 3.13 -17.39
CA VAL A 264 -19.64 2.70 -18.75
C VAL A 264 -20.91 1.84 -18.78
N ALA A 265 -21.06 0.87 -17.87
CA ALA A 265 -22.26 0.05 -17.79
C ALA A 265 -23.51 0.93 -17.59
N TYR A 266 -23.48 1.81 -16.59
CA TYR A 266 -24.59 2.72 -16.32
C TYR A 266 -24.88 3.66 -17.50
N ALA A 267 -23.85 4.26 -18.10
CA ALA A 267 -24.03 5.19 -19.22
C ALA A 267 -24.55 4.51 -20.50
N SER A 268 -24.33 3.20 -20.66
CA SER A 268 -24.84 2.41 -21.78
C SER A 268 -26.32 2.04 -21.63
N GLU A 269 -26.82 1.94 -20.40
CA GLU A 269 -28.21 1.53 -20.11
C GLU A 269 -29.14 2.70 -19.83
N ARG A 270 -28.63 3.73 -19.12
CA ARG A 270 -29.44 4.89 -18.71
C ARG A 270 -29.84 5.76 -19.92
N ASN A 271 -31.12 5.84 -20.18
CA ASN A 271 -31.68 6.65 -21.29
C ASN A 271 -32.16 8.02 -20.80
N VAL A 272 -31.71 9.07 -21.48
CA VAL A 272 -32.17 10.44 -21.32
C VAL A 272 -32.21 11.08 -22.71
N PHE A 273 -33.26 11.87 -23.01
CA PHE A 273 -33.49 12.46 -24.32
C PHE A 273 -33.57 11.44 -25.48
N GLY A 274 -34.10 10.26 -25.20
CA GLY A 274 -34.38 9.23 -26.21
C GLY A 274 -33.22 8.33 -26.61
N GLN A 275 -32.06 8.42 -25.92
CA GLN A 275 -30.89 7.57 -26.16
C GLN A 275 -30.07 7.34 -24.88
N PRO A 276 -29.19 6.33 -24.86
CA PRO A 276 -28.26 6.14 -23.75
C PRO A 276 -27.42 7.38 -23.49
N ILE A 277 -27.20 7.72 -22.22
CA ILE A 277 -26.42 8.92 -21.86
C ILE A 277 -24.97 8.86 -22.34
N GLY A 278 -24.39 7.66 -22.48
CA GLY A 278 -23.07 7.45 -23.06
C GLY A 278 -22.91 7.88 -24.53
N ALA A 279 -24.03 8.10 -25.26
CA ALA A 279 -24.00 8.66 -26.61
C ALA A 279 -23.73 10.18 -26.62
N HIS A 280 -23.91 10.85 -25.47
CA HIS A 280 -23.63 12.28 -25.36
C HIS A 280 -22.15 12.53 -25.11
N GLN A 281 -21.47 13.34 -25.91
CA GLN A 281 -20.04 13.66 -25.79
C GLN A 281 -19.69 14.23 -24.43
N GLY A 282 -20.59 14.98 -23.77
CA GLY A 282 -20.40 15.51 -22.42
C GLY A 282 -20.26 14.45 -21.34
N VAL A 283 -20.74 13.21 -21.57
CA VAL A 283 -20.57 12.03 -20.69
C VAL A 283 -19.43 11.13 -21.20
N GLN A 284 -19.39 10.89 -22.52
CA GLN A 284 -18.42 9.99 -23.14
C GLN A 284 -16.98 10.47 -23.03
N HIS A 285 -16.71 11.75 -23.35
CA HIS A 285 -15.35 12.29 -23.41
C HIS A 285 -14.63 12.31 -22.06
N PRO A 286 -15.25 12.72 -20.91
CA PRO A 286 -14.60 12.62 -19.61
C PRO A 286 -14.19 11.18 -19.24
N MET A 287 -15.05 10.19 -19.49
CA MET A 287 -14.74 8.78 -19.23
C MET A 287 -13.62 8.27 -20.16
N ALA A 288 -13.63 8.61 -21.44
CA ALA A 288 -12.58 8.23 -22.40
C ALA A 288 -11.22 8.86 -22.01
N LYS A 289 -11.22 10.11 -21.56
CA LYS A 289 -10.02 10.80 -21.07
C LYS A 289 -9.48 10.12 -19.83
N ALA A 290 -10.32 9.83 -18.84
CA ALA A 290 -9.94 9.16 -17.61
C ALA A 290 -9.43 7.73 -17.89
N HIS A 291 -10.08 6.97 -18.79
CA HIS A 291 -9.62 5.66 -19.23
C HIS A 291 -8.20 5.72 -19.81
N THR A 292 -7.96 6.68 -20.73
CA THR A 292 -6.62 6.88 -21.31
C THR A 292 -5.57 7.19 -20.24
N ALA A 293 -5.91 8.02 -19.26
CA ALA A 293 -5.00 8.35 -18.14
C ALA A 293 -4.68 7.12 -17.28
N VAL A 294 -5.67 6.27 -16.97
CA VAL A 294 -5.48 5.01 -16.22
C VAL A 294 -4.60 4.05 -17.00
N GLU A 295 -4.79 3.88 -18.32
CA GLU A 295 -3.94 3.03 -19.16
C GLU A 295 -2.49 3.50 -19.17
N MET A 296 -2.25 4.79 -19.36
CA MET A 296 -0.88 5.35 -19.30
C MET A 296 -0.24 5.18 -17.93
N ALA A 297 -1.00 5.35 -16.85
CA ALA A 297 -0.51 5.15 -15.49
C ALA A 297 -0.20 3.67 -15.20
N SER A 298 -1.03 2.74 -15.65
CA SER A 298 -0.80 1.30 -15.53
C SER A 298 0.46 0.86 -16.29
N LEU A 299 0.68 1.36 -17.51
CA LEU A 299 1.93 1.11 -18.26
C LEU A 299 3.17 1.63 -17.53
N MET A 300 3.10 2.82 -16.92
CA MET A 300 4.20 3.36 -16.11
C MET A 300 4.42 2.52 -14.83
N THR A 301 3.36 2.03 -14.22
CA THR A 301 3.42 1.15 -13.04
C THR A 301 4.11 -0.17 -13.38
N ARG A 302 3.73 -0.80 -14.49
CA ARG A 302 4.38 -2.04 -14.98
C ARG A 302 5.85 -1.82 -15.32
N ARG A 303 6.18 -0.68 -15.92
CA ARG A 303 7.58 -0.31 -16.17
C ARG A 303 8.36 -0.21 -14.86
N ALA A 304 7.82 0.48 -13.86
CA ALA A 304 8.48 0.65 -12.57
C ALA A 304 8.68 -0.68 -11.84
N ALA A 305 7.68 -1.58 -11.88
CA ALA A 305 7.76 -2.91 -11.31
C ALA A 305 8.84 -3.75 -12.03
N TRP A 306 8.84 -3.76 -13.36
CA TRP A 306 9.84 -4.47 -14.15
C TRP A 306 11.27 -3.94 -13.91
N GLU A 307 11.46 -2.60 -13.82
CA GLU A 307 12.76 -2.01 -13.49
C GLU A 307 13.23 -2.47 -12.10
N PHE A 308 12.31 -2.52 -11.12
CA PHE A 308 12.62 -2.99 -9.78
C PHE A 308 13.05 -4.46 -9.76
N ASP A 309 12.28 -5.35 -10.38
CA ASP A 309 12.56 -6.79 -10.44
C ASP A 309 13.90 -7.09 -11.13
N ASN A 310 14.26 -6.29 -12.15
CA ASN A 310 15.53 -6.42 -12.86
C ASN A 310 16.69 -5.65 -12.20
N LYS A 311 16.51 -5.14 -10.95
CA LYS A 311 17.53 -4.40 -10.19
C LYS A 311 18.04 -3.16 -10.92
N LEU A 312 17.21 -2.55 -11.75
CA LEU A 312 17.47 -1.29 -12.43
C LEU A 312 17.07 -0.09 -11.55
N PRO A 313 17.54 1.13 -11.82
CA PRO A 313 17.15 2.32 -11.07
C PRO A 313 15.68 2.70 -11.25
N ALA A 314 14.78 2.12 -10.44
CA ALA A 314 13.32 2.29 -10.53
C ALA A 314 12.79 3.59 -9.89
N GLY A 315 13.64 4.46 -9.31
CA GLY A 315 13.18 5.63 -8.56
C GLY A 315 12.39 6.63 -9.40
N ALA A 316 12.82 6.89 -10.64
CA ALA A 316 12.12 7.81 -11.54
C ALA A 316 10.74 7.29 -11.93
N SER A 317 10.69 6.06 -12.42
CA SER A 317 9.44 5.41 -12.88
C SER A 317 8.45 5.20 -11.74
N SER A 318 8.92 4.80 -10.54
CA SER A 318 8.06 4.62 -9.36
C SER A 318 7.38 5.94 -8.91
N ASN A 319 8.12 7.06 -8.90
CA ASN A 319 7.53 8.36 -8.57
C ASN A 319 6.56 8.84 -9.64
N MET A 320 6.88 8.63 -10.93
CA MET A 320 5.98 8.96 -12.05
C MET A 320 4.71 8.10 -12.01
N ALA A 321 4.83 6.79 -11.77
CA ALA A 321 3.72 5.86 -11.64
C ALA A 321 2.77 6.28 -10.50
N LYS A 322 3.34 6.51 -9.30
CA LYS A 322 2.56 6.91 -8.12
C LYS A 322 1.79 8.22 -8.34
N TYR A 323 2.45 9.21 -8.93
CA TYR A 323 1.81 10.48 -9.27
C TYR A 323 0.69 10.28 -10.30
N ALA A 324 1.01 9.68 -11.44
CA ALA A 324 0.08 9.54 -12.56
C ALA A 324 -1.14 8.68 -12.17
N ALA A 325 -0.93 7.56 -11.46
CA ALA A 325 -2.01 6.66 -11.07
C ALA A 325 -2.97 7.29 -10.05
N ALA A 326 -2.46 8.05 -9.08
CA ALA A 326 -3.32 8.73 -8.11
C ALA A 326 -4.19 9.81 -8.77
N GLU A 327 -3.64 10.60 -9.70
CA GLU A 327 -4.41 11.60 -10.46
C GLU A 327 -5.44 10.92 -11.38
N ALA A 328 -5.02 9.88 -12.11
CA ALA A 328 -5.90 9.13 -13.03
C ALA A 328 -7.04 8.42 -12.30
N GLY A 329 -6.74 7.79 -11.14
CA GLY A 329 -7.75 7.12 -10.32
C GLY A 329 -8.81 8.08 -9.79
N ILE A 330 -8.40 9.27 -9.32
CA ILE A 330 -9.34 10.32 -8.89
C ILE A 330 -10.21 10.77 -10.06
N GLU A 331 -9.62 11.07 -11.23
CA GLU A 331 -10.36 11.49 -12.44
C GLU A 331 -11.35 10.40 -12.89
N ALA A 332 -10.95 9.14 -12.80
CA ALA A 332 -11.80 8.01 -13.18
C ALA A 332 -13.03 7.85 -12.27
N VAL A 333 -12.84 7.92 -10.96
CA VAL A 333 -13.95 7.84 -9.99
C VAL A 333 -14.86 9.05 -10.14
N ASP A 334 -14.32 10.27 -10.30
CA ASP A 334 -15.08 11.49 -10.50
C ASP A 334 -15.94 11.43 -11.78
N ALA A 335 -15.36 10.98 -12.90
CA ALA A 335 -16.09 10.82 -14.15
C ALA A 335 -17.22 9.78 -14.06
N ALA A 336 -16.99 8.68 -13.34
CA ALA A 336 -18.00 7.66 -13.10
C ALA A 336 -19.14 8.17 -12.20
N LEU A 337 -18.82 8.88 -11.11
CA LEU A 337 -19.80 9.53 -10.23
C LEU A 337 -20.66 10.55 -11.00
N GLN A 338 -20.02 11.38 -11.83
CA GLN A 338 -20.71 12.37 -12.65
C GLN A 338 -21.69 11.71 -13.63
N ALA A 339 -21.28 10.59 -14.26
CA ALA A 339 -22.14 9.85 -15.18
C ALA A 339 -23.37 9.24 -14.47
N HIS A 340 -23.21 8.75 -13.23
CA HIS A 340 -24.32 8.22 -12.43
C HIS A 340 -25.26 9.29 -11.89
N GLY A 341 -24.81 10.55 -11.81
CA GLY A 341 -25.59 11.62 -11.16
C GLY A 341 -25.90 11.28 -9.71
N GLY A 342 -27.15 11.50 -9.26
CA GLY A 342 -27.55 11.22 -7.87
C GLY A 342 -27.36 9.76 -7.46
N SER A 343 -27.50 8.81 -8.38
CA SER A 343 -27.29 7.37 -8.10
C SER A 343 -25.85 7.05 -7.71
N GLY A 344 -24.85 7.82 -8.18
CA GLY A 344 -23.45 7.60 -7.81
C GLY A 344 -23.15 7.78 -6.31
N PHE A 345 -24.05 8.42 -5.57
CA PHE A 345 -23.94 8.68 -4.14
C PHE A 345 -24.76 7.74 -3.28
N THR A 346 -25.40 6.74 -3.89
CA THR A 346 -26.15 5.72 -3.15
C THR A 346 -25.25 4.57 -2.73
N GLU A 347 -25.57 3.95 -1.59
CA GLU A 347 -24.74 2.90 -0.99
C GLU A 347 -24.57 1.63 -1.84
N ASP A 348 -25.54 1.34 -2.72
CA ASP A 348 -25.56 0.17 -3.59
C ASP A 348 -24.56 0.26 -4.77
N THR A 349 -24.13 1.47 -5.12
CA THR A 349 -23.16 1.64 -6.21
C THR A 349 -21.72 1.38 -5.78
N GLY A 350 -21.37 1.69 -4.53
CA GLY A 350 -20.00 1.59 -4.01
C GLY A 350 -18.99 2.53 -4.65
N LEU A 351 -19.44 3.49 -5.44
CA LEU A 351 -18.55 4.43 -6.14
C LEU A 351 -18.06 5.54 -5.22
N TYR A 352 -18.97 6.07 -4.39
CA TYR A 352 -18.61 7.17 -3.50
C TYR A 352 -17.54 6.78 -2.49
N GLU A 353 -17.59 5.56 -1.98
CA GLU A 353 -16.59 5.04 -1.03
C GLU A 353 -15.19 4.94 -1.64
N MET A 354 -15.09 4.71 -2.95
CA MET A 354 -13.82 4.70 -3.66
C MET A 354 -13.19 6.09 -3.80
N TYR A 355 -13.99 7.16 -3.81
CA TYR A 355 -13.49 8.53 -3.99
C TYR A 355 -12.59 8.98 -2.83
N PRO A 356 -12.99 8.96 -1.56
CA PRO A 356 -12.11 9.32 -0.45
C PRO A 356 -10.89 8.37 -0.34
N LEU A 357 -11.03 7.09 -0.72
CA LEU A 357 -9.91 6.16 -0.71
C LEU A 357 -8.84 6.55 -1.75
N VAL A 358 -9.20 6.70 -3.02
CA VAL A 358 -8.22 7.08 -4.05
C VAL A 358 -7.65 8.48 -3.78
N ARG A 359 -8.44 9.37 -3.17
CA ARG A 359 -7.96 10.69 -2.74
C ARG A 359 -6.94 10.59 -1.59
N LEU A 360 -7.13 9.65 -0.64
CA LEU A 360 -6.13 9.33 0.37
C LEU A 360 -4.82 8.90 -0.28
N LEU A 361 -4.90 8.01 -1.26
CA LEU A 361 -3.72 7.45 -1.95
C LEU A 361 -2.89 8.51 -2.71
N ARG A 362 -3.44 9.68 -3.00
CA ARG A 362 -2.69 10.84 -3.50
C ARG A 362 -1.85 11.51 -2.38
N THR A 363 -2.25 11.36 -1.12
CA THR A 363 -1.61 11.95 0.04
C THR A 363 -0.64 10.99 0.73
N ALA A 364 -1.04 9.74 0.88
CA ALA A 364 -0.32 8.73 1.65
C ALA A 364 0.14 7.58 0.74
N PRO A 365 1.20 6.88 1.14
CA PRO A 365 2.17 7.19 2.18
C PRO A 365 3.17 8.26 1.73
N VAL A 366 3.43 8.38 0.42
CA VAL A 366 4.25 9.44 -0.19
C VAL A 366 3.33 10.37 -0.96
N ASN A 367 3.28 11.62 -0.54
CA ASN A 367 2.39 12.59 -1.15
C ASN A 367 2.85 13.01 -2.57
N ARG A 368 1.90 13.55 -3.32
CA ARG A 368 2.10 14.04 -4.69
C ARG A 368 3.27 15.01 -4.80
N GLU A 369 3.39 15.91 -3.84
CA GLU A 369 4.39 16.97 -3.83
C GLU A 369 5.81 16.42 -3.71
N LEU A 370 6.02 15.37 -2.87
CA LEU A 370 7.30 14.68 -2.79
C LEU A 370 7.64 13.92 -4.08
N CYS A 371 6.65 13.28 -4.73
CA CYS A 371 6.87 12.64 -6.03
C CYS A 371 7.29 13.67 -7.08
N LEU A 372 6.59 14.82 -7.16
CA LEU A 372 6.92 15.89 -8.10
C LEU A 372 8.26 16.54 -7.81
N SER A 373 8.59 16.76 -6.53
CA SER A 373 9.91 17.25 -6.13
C SER A 373 11.02 16.30 -6.55
N PHE A 374 10.85 14.99 -6.35
CA PHE A 374 11.82 14.00 -6.82
C PHE A 374 11.99 14.05 -8.35
N ILE A 375 10.89 14.12 -9.10
CA ILE A 375 10.93 14.20 -10.57
C ILE A 375 11.63 15.49 -10.99
N GLY A 376 11.27 16.64 -10.41
CA GLY A 376 11.89 17.92 -10.72
C GLY A 376 13.40 17.93 -10.45
N GLU A 377 13.80 17.52 -9.24
CA GLU A 377 15.21 17.55 -8.82
C GLU A 377 16.08 16.45 -9.47
N LYS A 378 15.58 15.19 -9.45
CA LYS A 378 16.41 14.03 -9.80
C LYS A 378 16.31 13.60 -11.25
N VAL A 379 15.18 13.86 -11.90
CA VAL A 379 14.97 13.47 -13.30
C VAL A 379 15.20 14.65 -14.24
N MET A 380 14.68 15.84 -13.88
CA MET A 380 14.80 17.03 -14.73
C MET A 380 16.03 17.90 -14.41
N GLY A 381 16.71 17.65 -13.28
CA GLY A 381 17.90 18.43 -12.87
C GLY A 381 17.60 19.85 -12.37
N LEU A 382 16.36 20.12 -11.95
CA LEU A 382 15.99 21.41 -11.38
C LEU A 382 16.63 21.62 -9.99
N PRO A 383 16.91 22.88 -9.60
CA PRO A 383 17.44 23.18 -8.27
C PRO A 383 16.52 22.64 -7.16
N ARG A 384 17.14 22.19 -6.07
CA ARG A 384 16.43 21.70 -4.89
C ARG A 384 15.65 22.84 -4.23
N SER A 385 14.42 22.56 -3.78
CA SER A 385 13.52 23.54 -3.20
C SER A 385 13.84 23.85 -1.72
N TYR A 386 14.34 22.88 -0.95
CA TYR A 386 14.66 23.02 0.49
C TYR A 386 15.70 21.99 0.95
#